data_bd20946acedfef5c33bd6111a44e9c36
#
_entry.id   bd20946acedfef5c33bd6111a44e9c36
#
_cell.length_a   1.000
_cell.length_b   1.000
_cell.length_c   1.000
_cell.angle_alpha   90.00
_cell.angle_beta   90.00
_cell.angle_gamma   90.00
#
_symmetry.space_group_name_H-M   'P 1'
#
loop_
_entity.id
_entity.type
_entity.pdbx_description
1 polymer ?
#
loop_
_entity_poly.entity_id
_entity_poly.type
_entity_poly.pdbx_seq_one_letter_code
_entity_poly.pdbx_strand_id
1 'polypeptide(L)'
;MSDSSTLRAIAQVFRLTGWVSFWIQLVLGVVSGVILLFAVFSQRGANTSSNPGTGFGAIFAVAGLVALAVGIYIAFRYTRLGNRLESSNLNNRPRKAETVQVVRFAIVVHLVGMLVTLLGAQIIVGTLVTKSLTLPQLGAGVITQIDPSRSIQPLDMFVVQANTNTVTAHFGGLVASIWILYRISKPQSERSS
;
A
#
# COMPACT_ATOMS: atom_id res chain seq x y z
N MET A 1 15.34 20.90 31.74
CA MET A 1 14.45 19.72 31.98
C MET A 1 13.35 19.53 30.94
N SER A 2 12.95 20.56 30.19
CA SER A 2 11.91 20.49 29.14
C SER A 2 12.31 19.65 27.90
N ASP A 3 13.59 19.56 27.53
CA ASP A 3 14.03 18.84 26.33
C ASP A 3 13.85 17.31 26.41
N SER A 4 14.05 16.72 27.59
CA SER A 4 13.94 15.25 27.74
C SER A 4 12.51 14.74 27.66
N SER A 5 11.54 15.49 28.18
CA SER A 5 10.12 15.14 28.12
C SER A 5 9.56 15.24 26.68
N THR A 6 9.98 16.27 25.96
CA THR A 6 9.61 16.49 24.55
C THR A 6 10.17 15.38 23.64
N LEU A 7 11.44 14.97 23.86
CA LEU A 7 12.05 13.89 23.10
C LEU A 7 11.36 12.54 23.35
N ARG A 8 10.97 12.24 24.57
CA ARG A 8 10.20 11.03 24.91
C ARG A 8 8.84 11.02 24.25
N ALA A 9 8.12 12.14 24.26
CA ALA A 9 6.83 12.25 23.57
C ALA A 9 6.96 12.02 22.05
N ILE A 10 8.00 12.57 21.41
CA ILE A 10 8.27 12.32 19.98
C ILE A 10 8.63 10.86 19.74
N ALA A 11 9.47 10.27 20.56
CA ALA A 11 9.86 8.86 20.47
C ALA A 11 8.64 7.92 20.57
N GLN A 12 7.72 8.19 21.49
CA GLN A 12 6.47 7.44 21.61
C GLN A 12 5.61 7.54 20.36
N VAL A 13 5.47 8.74 19.78
CA VAL A 13 4.74 8.93 18.51
C VAL A 13 5.35 8.08 17.40
N PHE A 14 6.68 8.08 17.24
CA PHE A 14 7.36 7.25 16.24
C PHE A 14 7.11 5.77 16.45
N ARG A 15 7.19 5.30 17.68
CA ARG A 15 6.98 3.88 18.00
C ARG A 15 5.55 3.46 17.74
N LEU A 16 4.58 4.19 18.29
CA LEU A 16 3.17 3.83 18.16
C LEU A 16 2.71 3.93 16.70
N THR A 17 2.97 5.07 16.06
CA THR A 17 2.57 5.30 14.66
C THR A 17 3.29 4.33 13.73
N GLY A 18 4.59 4.08 13.97
CA GLY A 18 5.37 3.10 13.22
C GLY A 18 4.83 1.69 13.33
N TRP A 19 4.49 1.22 14.55
CA TRP A 19 3.91 -0.11 14.77
C TRP A 19 2.51 -0.26 14.15
N VAL A 20 1.63 0.71 14.36
CA VAL A 20 0.27 0.68 13.79
C VAL A 20 0.35 0.66 12.25
N SER A 21 1.13 1.56 11.68
CA SER A 21 1.33 1.62 10.22
C SER A 21 1.95 0.33 9.67
N PHE A 22 2.95 -0.24 10.36
CA PHE A 22 3.58 -1.49 9.98
C PHE A 22 2.57 -2.64 9.90
N TRP A 23 1.75 -2.85 10.94
CA TRP A 23 0.79 -3.94 10.96
C TRP A 23 -0.33 -3.77 9.94
N ILE A 24 -0.87 -2.56 9.78
CA ILE A 24 -1.89 -2.28 8.75
C ILE A 24 -1.34 -2.62 7.36
N GLN A 25 -0.16 -2.12 7.02
CA GLN A 25 0.45 -2.35 5.73
C GLN A 25 0.84 -3.83 5.53
N LEU A 26 1.37 -4.47 6.57
CA LEU A 26 1.78 -5.88 6.51
C LEU A 26 0.57 -6.79 6.24
N VAL A 27 -0.50 -6.64 7.02
CA VAL A 27 -1.70 -7.50 6.87
C VAL A 27 -2.33 -7.30 5.49
N LEU A 28 -2.57 -6.06 5.10
CA LEU A 28 -3.17 -5.76 3.79
C LEU A 28 -2.24 -6.17 2.64
N GLY A 29 -0.93 -5.98 2.78
CA GLY A 29 0.06 -6.38 1.79
C GLY A 29 0.17 -7.89 1.63
N VAL A 30 0.16 -8.65 2.72
CA VAL A 30 0.18 -10.13 2.68
C VAL A 30 -1.09 -10.65 2.02
N VAL A 31 -2.27 -10.16 2.40
CA VAL A 31 -3.54 -10.57 1.79
C VAL A 31 -3.52 -10.27 0.28
N SER A 32 -3.13 -9.06 -0.12
CA SER A 32 -3.02 -8.68 -1.53
C SER A 32 -1.99 -9.55 -2.28
N GLY A 33 -0.84 -9.81 -1.66
CA GLY A 33 0.21 -10.63 -2.24
C GLY A 33 -0.25 -12.06 -2.50
N VAL A 34 -0.93 -12.69 -1.55
CA VAL A 34 -1.49 -14.04 -1.70
C VAL A 34 -2.52 -14.09 -2.84
N ILE A 35 -3.43 -13.12 -2.90
CA ILE A 35 -4.43 -13.04 -3.97
C ILE A 35 -3.75 -12.90 -5.34
N LEU A 36 -2.79 -11.98 -5.49
CA LEU A 36 -2.10 -11.75 -6.76
C LEU A 36 -1.25 -12.97 -7.17
N LEU A 37 -0.58 -13.62 -6.23
CA LEU A 37 0.14 -14.87 -6.50
C LEU A 37 -0.81 -15.95 -7.03
N PHE A 38 -1.94 -16.16 -6.36
CA PHE A 38 -2.95 -17.11 -6.79
C PHE A 38 -3.49 -16.78 -8.18
N ALA A 39 -3.76 -15.51 -8.46
CA ALA A 39 -4.22 -15.05 -9.76
C ALA A 39 -3.20 -15.35 -10.87
N VAL A 40 -1.90 -15.09 -10.64
CA VAL A 40 -0.83 -15.36 -11.61
C VAL A 40 -0.67 -16.87 -11.86
N PHE A 41 -0.71 -17.70 -10.81
CA PHE A 41 -0.61 -19.16 -10.96
C PHE A 41 -1.82 -19.76 -11.69
N SER A 42 -3.02 -19.29 -11.39
CA SER A 42 -4.26 -19.74 -12.03
C SER A 42 -4.25 -19.46 -13.55
N GLN A 43 -3.74 -18.28 -13.96
CA GLN A 43 -3.63 -17.93 -15.38
C GLN A 43 -2.62 -18.77 -16.14
N ARG A 44 -1.51 -19.18 -15.50
CA ARG A 44 -0.48 -20.05 -16.12
C ARG A 44 -0.99 -21.48 -16.36
N GLY A 45 -1.86 -21.99 -15.49
CA GLY A 45 -2.41 -23.34 -15.61
C GLY A 45 -3.49 -23.51 -16.67
N ALA A 46 -4.14 -22.44 -17.07
CA ALA A 46 -5.31 -22.48 -17.95
C ALA A 46 -5.00 -22.40 -19.45
N ASN A 47 -3.75 -22.27 -19.91
CA ASN A 47 -3.37 -22.04 -21.32
C ASN A 47 -4.24 -21.01 -22.05
N THR A 48 -4.94 -20.14 -21.30
CA THR A 48 -5.79 -19.10 -21.86
C THR A 48 -4.91 -17.95 -22.31
N SER A 49 -5.04 -17.56 -23.56
CA SER A 49 -4.44 -16.36 -24.11
C SER A 49 -4.73 -15.18 -23.17
N SER A 50 -3.68 -14.71 -22.46
CA SER A 50 -3.80 -13.58 -21.56
C SER A 50 -4.31 -12.38 -22.35
N ASN A 51 -5.50 -11.89 -22.00
CA ASN A 51 -5.98 -10.62 -22.54
C ASN A 51 -4.91 -9.55 -22.23
N PRO A 52 -4.41 -8.80 -23.23
CA PRO A 52 -3.34 -7.83 -23.04
C PRO A 52 -3.63 -6.83 -21.90
N GLY A 53 -4.88 -6.45 -21.69
CA GLY A 53 -5.29 -5.55 -20.63
C GLY A 53 -5.10 -6.13 -19.22
N THR A 54 -5.34 -7.43 -19.02
CA THR A 54 -5.14 -8.08 -17.72
C THR A 54 -3.66 -8.20 -17.39
N GLY A 55 -2.80 -8.44 -18.39
CA GLY A 55 -1.35 -8.51 -18.20
C GLY A 55 -0.74 -7.17 -17.75
N PHE A 56 -1.13 -6.06 -18.40
CA PHE A 56 -0.65 -4.73 -18.02
C PHE A 56 -1.14 -4.34 -16.61
N GLY A 57 -2.41 -4.57 -16.29
CA GLY A 57 -2.94 -4.30 -14.96
C GLY A 57 -2.22 -5.08 -13.86
N ALA A 58 -1.86 -6.34 -14.12
CA ALA A 58 -1.10 -7.16 -13.19
C ALA A 58 0.32 -6.63 -12.93
N ILE A 59 1.01 -6.11 -13.95
CA ILE A 59 2.33 -5.49 -13.78
C ILE A 59 2.26 -4.30 -12.84
N PHE A 60 1.29 -3.41 -13.02
CA PHE A 60 1.08 -2.26 -12.14
C PHE A 60 0.70 -2.69 -10.70
N ALA A 61 -0.13 -3.72 -10.56
CA ALA A 61 -0.50 -4.27 -9.26
C ALA A 61 0.73 -4.81 -8.50
N VAL A 62 1.59 -5.56 -9.18
CA VAL A 62 2.85 -6.07 -8.62
C VAL A 62 3.80 -4.93 -8.27
N ALA A 63 3.95 -3.92 -9.15
CA ALA A 63 4.79 -2.76 -8.88
C ALA A 63 4.30 -1.97 -7.66
N GLY A 64 2.97 -1.80 -7.50
CA GLY A 64 2.37 -1.21 -6.30
C GLY A 64 2.66 -2.02 -5.03
N LEU A 65 2.59 -3.36 -5.12
CA LEU A 65 2.91 -4.24 -4.00
C LEU A 65 4.40 -4.17 -3.62
N VAL A 66 5.30 -4.06 -4.59
CA VAL A 66 6.74 -3.85 -4.33
C VAL A 66 6.97 -2.51 -3.63
N ALA A 67 6.32 -1.44 -4.09
CA ALA A 67 6.37 -0.14 -3.41
C ALA A 67 5.82 -0.22 -1.97
N LEU A 68 4.77 -1.03 -1.74
CA LEU A 68 4.22 -1.28 -0.40
C LEU A 68 5.23 -2.01 0.50
N ALA A 69 5.97 -2.98 -0.02
CA ALA A 69 7.03 -3.65 0.74
C ALA A 69 8.11 -2.66 1.21
N VAL A 70 8.48 -1.69 0.37
CA VAL A 70 9.37 -0.58 0.77
C VAL A 70 8.71 0.27 1.87
N GLY A 71 7.42 0.57 1.76
CA GLY A 71 6.64 1.29 2.79
C GLY A 71 6.64 0.57 4.13
N ILE A 72 6.40 -0.75 4.15
CA ILE A 72 6.47 -1.61 5.35
C ILE A 72 7.85 -1.54 6.00
N TYR A 73 8.92 -1.63 5.20
CA TYR A 73 10.27 -1.48 5.70
C TYR A 73 10.52 -0.12 6.35
N ILE A 74 10.00 0.96 5.76
CA ILE A 74 10.13 2.32 6.33
C ILE A 74 9.31 2.43 7.62
N ALA A 75 8.10 1.89 7.68
CA ALA A 75 7.28 1.86 8.90
C ALA A 75 8.03 1.13 10.05
N PHE A 76 8.70 0.03 9.75
CA PHE A 76 9.58 -0.65 10.70
C PHE A 76 10.78 0.23 11.11
N ARG A 77 11.38 0.99 10.18
CA ARG A 77 12.43 1.97 10.53
C ARG A 77 11.93 3.06 11.47
N TYR A 78 10.68 3.48 11.40
CA TYR A 78 10.12 4.46 12.35
C TYR A 78 10.17 3.95 13.79
N THR A 79 9.87 2.68 14.04
CA THR A 79 9.95 2.09 15.38
C THR A 79 11.40 2.10 15.91
N ARG A 80 12.36 1.78 15.04
CA ARG A 80 13.79 1.84 15.39
C ARG A 80 14.29 3.27 15.64
N LEU A 81 13.82 4.24 14.85
CA LEU A 81 14.12 5.65 15.06
C LEU A 81 13.57 6.13 16.40
N GLY A 82 12.34 5.75 16.76
CA GLY A 82 11.77 6.04 18.08
C GLY A 82 12.63 5.52 19.21
N ASN A 83 13.10 4.28 19.13
CA ASN A 83 13.98 3.69 20.15
C ASN A 83 15.35 4.39 20.25
N ARG A 84 15.91 4.86 19.12
CA ARG A 84 17.18 5.63 19.12
C ARG A 84 17.03 7.03 19.70
N LEU A 85 15.87 7.66 19.56
CA LEU A 85 15.59 8.97 20.16
C LEU A 85 15.57 8.91 21.70
N GLU A 86 15.17 7.76 22.29
CA GLU A 86 15.19 7.52 23.74
C GLU A 86 16.58 7.10 24.27
N SER A 87 17.55 6.82 23.40
CA SER A 87 18.88 6.38 23.83
C SER A 87 19.56 7.42 24.71
N SER A 88 20.14 6.98 25.83
CA SER A 88 20.97 7.80 26.73
C SER A 88 22.25 8.26 26.05
N ASN A 89 22.73 7.55 25.03
CA ASN A 89 23.95 7.89 24.30
C ASN A 89 23.65 8.91 23.21
N LEU A 90 24.14 10.15 23.37
CA LEU A 90 23.92 11.26 22.42
C LEU A 90 24.45 10.97 21.01
N ASN A 91 25.50 10.16 20.88
CA ASN A 91 26.07 9.79 19.58
C ASN A 91 25.12 8.87 18.74
N ASN A 92 24.21 8.16 19.38
CA ASN A 92 23.25 7.27 18.71
C ASN A 92 21.96 7.95 18.32
N ARG A 93 21.75 9.22 18.72
CA ARG A 93 20.54 9.97 18.39
C ARG A 93 20.57 10.44 16.94
N PRO A 94 19.54 10.12 16.14
CA PRO A 94 19.46 10.59 14.77
C PRO A 94 19.31 12.12 14.72
N ARG A 95 19.97 12.74 13.73
CA ARG A 95 19.81 14.18 13.49
C ARG A 95 18.39 14.47 13.00
N LYS A 96 17.82 15.62 13.43
CA LYS A 96 16.48 16.03 13.00
C LYS A 96 16.34 16.05 11.46
N ALA A 97 17.35 16.54 10.75
CA ALA A 97 17.36 16.62 9.30
C ALA A 97 17.26 15.22 8.64
N GLU A 98 18.03 14.25 9.15
CA GLU A 98 18.02 12.87 8.68
C GLU A 98 16.64 12.21 8.89
N THR A 99 16.05 12.42 10.06
CA THR A 99 14.72 11.92 10.40
C THR A 99 13.65 12.49 9.47
N VAL A 100 13.66 13.79 9.21
CA VAL A 100 12.73 14.46 8.28
C VAL A 100 12.91 13.93 6.87
N GLN A 101 14.13 13.69 6.42
CA GLN A 101 14.40 13.13 5.09
C GLN A 101 13.81 11.73 4.91
N VAL A 102 13.93 10.85 5.90
CA VAL A 102 13.32 9.52 5.88
C VAL A 102 11.80 9.60 5.77
N VAL A 103 11.16 10.51 6.54
CA VAL A 103 9.71 10.70 6.51
C VAL A 103 9.25 11.27 5.17
N ARG A 104 9.96 12.24 4.59
CA ARG A 104 9.65 12.77 3.26
C ARG A 104 9.78 11.70 2.18
N PHE A 105 10.82 10.88 2.25
CA PHE A 105 10.99 9.76 1.32
C PHE A 105 9.83 8.77 1.42
N ALA A 106 9.36 8.45 2.63
CA ALA A 106 8.20 7.60 2.83
C ALA A 106 6.93 8.17 2.19
N ILE A 107 6.68 9.47 2.34
CA ILE A 107 5.54 10.15 1.71
C ILE A 107 5.59 9.96 0.19
N VAL A 108 6.76 10.16 -0.43
CA VAL A 108 6.92 9.98 -1.88
C VAL A 108 6.68 8.52 -2.27
N VAL A 109 7.24 7.55 -1.54
CA VAL A 109 7.03 6.12 -1.79
C VAL A 109 5.55 5.75 -1.73
N HIS A 110 4.82 6.24 -0.72
CA HIS A 110 3.39 5.96 -0.59
C HIS A 110 2.56 6.63 -1.68
N LEU A 111 2.86 7.86 -2.06
CA LEU A 111 2.17 8.56 -3.15
C LEU A 111 2.39 7.88 -4.49
N VAL A 112 3.64 7.56 -4.82
CA VAL A 112 3.99 6.87 -6.07
C VAL A 112 3.40 5.47 -6.10
N GLY A 113 3.52 4.70 -5.00
CA GLY A 113 2.94 3.36 -4.89
C GLY A 113 1.42 3.36 -5.04
N MET A 114 0.73 4.31 -4.39
CA MET A 114 -0.71 4.49 -4.52
C MET A 114 -1.12 4.84 -5.96
N LEU A 115 -0.40 5.77 -6.60
CA LEU A 115 -0.65 6.14 -8.01
C LEU A 115 -0.51 4.95 -8.95
N VAL A 116 0.60 4.21 -8.84
CA VAL A 116 0.88 3.02 -9.65
C VAL A 116 -0.20 1.96 -9.45
N THR A 117 -0.61 1.71 -8.20
CA THR A 117 -1.67 0.74 -7.88
C THR A 117 -3.02 1.19 -8.45
N LEU A 118 -3.35 2.49 -8.38
CA LEU A 118 -4.58 3.04 -8.95
C LEU A 118 -4.62 2.91 -10.47
N LEU A 119 -3.50 3.15 -11.16
CA LEU A 119 -3.42 2.95 -12.61
C LEU A 119 -3.66 1.47 -12.97
N GLY A 120 -3.07 0.54 -12.22
CA GLY A 120 -3.34 -0.89 -12.38
C GLY A 120 -4.81 -1.26 -12.15
N ALA A 121 -5.41 -0.72 -11.10
CA ALA A 121 -6.83 -0.92 -10.79
C ALA A 121 -7.74 -0.41 -11.91
N GLN A 122 -7.48 0.77 -12.47
CA GLN A 122 -8.25 1.33 -13.57
C GLN A 122 -8.18 0.46 -14.83
N ILE A 123 -7.01 -0.07 -15.17
CA ILE A 123 -6.84 -0.98 -16.30
C ILE A 123 -7.66 -2.27 -16.09
N ILE A 124 -7.58 -2.87 -14.90
CA ILE A 124 -8.31 -4.10 -14.56
C ILE A 124 -9.81 -3.85 -14.60
N VAL A 125 -10.30 -2.82 -13.91
CA VAL A 125 -11.72 -2.47 -13.89
C VAL A 125 -12.23 -2.13 -15.29
N GLY A 126 -11.46 -1.38 -16.10
CA GLY A 126 -11.80 -1.08 -17.48
C GLY A 126 -11.99 -2.35 -18.34
N THR A 127 -11.11 -3.36 -18.16
CA THR A 127 -11.27 -4.65 -18.85
C THR A 127 -12.51 -5.41 -18.39
N LEU A 128 -12.85 -5.35 -17.10
CA LEU A 128 -14.06 -5.98 -16.56
C LEU A 128 -15.34 -5.30 -17.09
N VAL A 129 -15.35 -3.98 -17.17
CA VAL A 129 -16.45 -3.23 -17.78
C VAL A 129 -16.63 -3.62 -19.24
N THR A 130 -15.54 -3.69 -20.01
CA THR A 130 -15.60 -4.14 -21.40
C THR A 130 -16.16 -5.57 -21.51
N LYS A 131 -15.71 -6.50 -20.67
CA LYS A 131 -16.26 -7.85 -20.60
C LYS A 131 -17.77 -7.83 -20.29
N SER A 132 -18.22 -7.03 -19.32
CA SER A 132 -19.62 -6.96 -18.94
C SER A 132 -20.54 -6.44 -20.06
N LEU A 133 -20.03 -5.49 -20.85
CA LEU A 133 -20.78 -4.92 -21.98
C LEU A 133 -20.83 -5.85 -23.22
N THR A 134 -19.84 -6.74 -23.36
CA THR A 134 -19.75 -7.68 -24.48
C THR A 134 -20.42 -9.02 -24.19
N LEU A 135 -20.87 -9.27 -22.95
CA LEU A 135 -21.69 -10.43 -22.65
C LEU A 135 -23.00 -10.34 -23.44
N PRO A 136 -23.39 -11.38 -24.26
CA PRO A 136 -24.67 -11.38 -24.91
C PRO A 136 -25.77 -11.22 -23.86
N GLN A 137 -26.63 -10.22 -24.03
CA GLN A 137 -27.88 -10.17 -23.27
C GLN A 137 -28.72 -11.35 -23.74
N LEU A 138 -28.65 -12.46 -22.99
CA LEU A 138 -29.40 -13.68 -23.30
C LEU A 138 -30.88 -13.36 -23.16
N GLY A 139 -31.50 -13.04 -24.29
CA GLY A 139 -32.96 -13.12 -24.43
C GLY A 139 -33.37 -14.57 -24.14
N ALA A 140 -34.42 -14.75 -23.35
CA ALA A 140 -34.91 -16.04 -22.94
C ALA A 140 -35.00 -17.02 -24.12
N GLY A 141 -34.15 -18.06 -24.17
CA GLY A 141 -34.25 -19.17 -25.07
C GLY A 141 -33.01 -19.60 -25.88
N VAL A 142 -31.88 -18.84 -25.84
CA VAL A 142 -30.69 -19.25 -26.58
C VAL A 142 -29.61 -19.70 -25.61
N ILE A 143 -29.43 -21.04 -25.51
CA ILE A 143 -28.29 -21.64 -24.81
C ILE A 143 -27.09 -21.56 -25.77
N THR A 144 -26.42 -20.41 -25.82
CA THR A 144 -25.12 -20.31 -26.44
C THR A 144 -24.04 -20.72 -25.41
N GLN A 145 -23.08 -21.56 -25.85
CA GLN A 145 -21.92 -21.85 -25.03
C GLN A 145 -21.18 -20.51 -24.71
N ILE A 146 -21.32 -20.06 -23.49
CA ILE A 146 -20.62 -18.85 -23.04
C ILE A 146 -19.14 -19.21 -22.96
N ASP A 147 -18.31 -18.59 -23.77
CA ASP A 147 -16.86 -18.71 -23.68
C ASP A 147 -16.41 -18.24 -22.30
N PRO A 148 -15.83 -19.12 -21.47
CA PRO A 148 -15.40 -18.76 -20.11
C PRO A 148 -14.43 -17.58 -20.08
N SER A 149 -13.67 -17.32 -21.16
CA SER A 149 -12.73 -16.21 -21.27
C SER A 149 -13.42 -14.85 -21.35
N ARG A 150 -14.67 -14.83 -21.78
CA ARG A 150 -15.50 -13.61 -21.88
C ARG A 150 -16.34 -13.35 -20.63
N SER A 151 -16.48 -14.32 -19.74
CA SER A 151 -17.23 -14.14 -18.49
C SER A 151 -16.35 -13.47 -17.43
N ILE A 152 -17.00 -12.71 -16.55
CA ILE A 152 -16.34 -12.18 -15.34
C ILE A 152 -16.18 -13.34 -14.36
N GLN A 153 -14.96 -13.64 -13.98
CA GLN A 153 -14.65 -14.72 -13.06
C GLN A 153 -14.58 -14.19 -11.61
N PRO A 154 -14.87 -15.03 -10.60
CA PRO A 154 -14.68 -14.65 -9.19
C PRO A 154 -13.27 -14.16 -8.90
N LEU A 155 -12.27 -14.73 -9.58
CA LEU A 155 -10.86 -14.33 -9.45
C LEU A 155 -10.64 -12.85 -9.84
N ASP A 156 -11.34 -12.35 -10.84
CA ASP A 156 -11.28 -10.94 -11.25
C ASP A 156 -11.67 -10.01 -10.09
N MET A 157 -12.68 -10.38 -9.31
CA MET A 157 -13.11 -9.61 -8.13
C MET A 157 -12.08 -9.64 -7.00
N PHE A 158 -11.42 -10.79 -6.79
CA PHE A 158 -10.34 -10.87 -5.81
C PHE A 158 -9.15 -10.00 -6.19
N VAL A 159 -8.80 -9.90 -7.48
CA VAL A 159 -7.74 -9.02 -7.95
C VAL A 159 -8.09 -7.54 -7.72
N VAL A 160 -9.35 -7.14 -7.97
CA VAL A 160 -9.82 -5.78 -7.63
C VAL A 160 -9.71 -5.53 -6.13
N GLN A 161 -10.10 -6.51 -5.29
CA GLN A 161 -9.96 -6.41 -3.84
C GLN A 161 -8.50 -6.27 -3.41
N ALA A 162 -7.58 -7.02 -4.02
CA ALA A 162 -6.15 -6.92 -3.73
C ALA A 162 -5.59 -5.52 -4.03
N ASN A 163 -5.99 -4.92 -5.16
CA ASN A 163 -5.62 -3.54 -5.49
C ASN A 163 -6.18 -2.55 -4.47
N THR A 164 -7.45 -2.68 -4.08
CA THR A 164 -8.09 -1.82 -3.07
C THR A 164 -7.36 -1.90 -1.73
N ASN A 165 -7.01 -3.11 -1.28
CA ASN A 165 -6.23 -3.32 -0.07
C ASN A 165 -4.85 -2.65 -0.15
N THR A 166 -4.17 -2.75 -1.31
CA THR A 166 -2.85 -2.13 -1.53
C THR A 166 -2.93 -0.60 -1.49
N VAL A 167 -3.94 0.00 -2.13
CA VAL A 167 -4.20 1.45 -2.05
C VAL A 167 -4.46 1.87 -0.61
N THR A 168 -5.30 1.13 0.12
CA THR A 168 -5.62 1.40 1.54
C THR A 168 -4.37 1.32 2.41
N ALA A 169 -3.50 0.35 2.17
CA ALA A 169 -2.24 0.20 2.88
C ALA A 169 -1.29 1.39 2.63
N HIS A 170 -1.16 1.85 1.37
CA HIS A 170 -0.39 3.04 1.03
C HIS A 170 -0.98 4.29 1.68
N PHE A 171 -2.31 4.45 1.66
CA PHE A 171 -2.98 5.56 2.32
C PHE A 171 -2.71 5.59 3.82
N GLY A 172 -2.80 4.44 4.50
CA GLY A 172 -2.46 4.33 5.93
C GLY A 172 -1.01 4.72 6.23
N GLY A 173 -0.06 4.28 5.40
CA GLY A 173 1.35 4.66 5.50
C GLY A 173 1.60 6.15 5.24
N LEU A 174 0.88 6.74 4.29
CA LEU A 174 0.92 8.17 3.98
C LEU A 174 0.44 9.01 5.16
N VAL A 175 -0.73 8.68 5.73
CA VAL A 175 -1.30 9.35 6.91
C VAL A 175 -0.34 9.27 8.09
N ALA A 176 0.23 8.09 8.36
CA ALA A 176 1.22 7.90 9.41
C ALA A 176 2.46 8.79 9.21
N SER A 177 2.98 8.86 7.98
CA SER A 177 4.16 9.67 7.64
C SER A 177 3.89 11.16 7.78
N ILE A 178 2.73 11.65 7.31
CA ILE A 178 2.31 13.05 7.47
C ILE A 178 2.14 13.39 8.94
N TRP A 179 1.52 12.51 9.73
CA TRP A 179 1.36 12.71 11.17
C TRP A 179 2.71 12.84 11.89
N ILE A 180 3.65 11.96 11.60
CA ILE A 180 5.02 12.03 12.15
C ILE A 180 5.68 13.35 11.74
N LEU A 181 5.60 13.74 10.46
CA LEU A 181 6.20 14.98 9.96
C LEU A 181 5.63 16.21 10.69
N TYR A 182 4.32 16.26 10.85
CA TYR A 182 3.63 17.32 11.59
C TYR A 182 4.13 17.42 13.03
N ARG A 183 4.26 16.27 13.72
CA ARG A 183 4.72 16.23 15.11
C ARG A 183 6.18 16.67 15.28
N ILE A 184 7.05 16.39 14.29
CA ILE A 184 8.46 16.84 14.33
C ILE A 184 8.58 18.33 14.01
N SER A 185 7.71 18.85 13.15
CA SER A 185 7.79 20.23 12.63
C SER A 185 7.19 21.27 13.57
N LYS A 186 6.39 20.89 14.57
CA LYS A 186 5.83 21.84 15.55
C LYS A 186 6.94 22.54 16.34
N PRO A 187 6.89 23.90 16.42
CA PRO A 187 7.81 24.67 17.27
C PRO A 187 7.68 24.28 18.74
N GLN A 188 8.77 24.38 19.49
CA GLN A 188 8.77 24.03 20.93
C GLN A 188 7.84 24.93 21.77
N SER A 189 7.63 26.18 21.36
CA SER A 189 6.75 27.13 22.06
C SER A 189 5.27 26.74 22.13
N GLU A 190 4.77 25.97 21.16
CA GLU A 190 3.37 25.52 21.15
C GLU A 190 3.13 24.16 21.85
N ARG A 191 4.18 23.55 22.41
CA ARG A 191 4.09 22.23 23.07
C ARG A 191 3.94 22.32 24.58
N SER A 192 4.07 23.54 25.14
CA SER A 192 4.01 23.81 26.58
C SER A 192 2.73 24.52 27.03
N SER A 193 1.83 24.83 26.14
CA SER A 193 0.47 25.28 26.39
C SER A 193 -0.52 24.11 26.26
#